data_32e635ff10012faba1ae1ec0edaf3479
#
_entry.id   32e635ff10012faba1ae1ec0edaf3479
#
_cell.length_a   1.000
_cell.length_b   1.000
_cell.length_c   1.000
_cell.angle_alpha   90.00
_cell.angle_beta   90.00
_cell.angle_gamma   90.00
#
_symmetry.space_group_name_H-M   'P 1'
#
loop_
_entity.id
_entity.type
_entity.pdbx_description
1 polymer ?
#
loop_
_entity_poly.entity_id
_entity_poly.type
_entity_poly.pdbx_seq_one_letter_code
_entity_poly.pdbx_strand_id
1 'polypeptide(L)'
;MCRCNNISTAFTDDERRKFAPVKQRLVRRHPVTGRKSLFLASHAGAILGWPVPDAPAFRPDLTEHATQRRFVFAHVWRQWDLVMWDNRVAMHRARPFNNAEVRGMHRTTVACEMSTMDQAA
;
A
#
# COMPACT_ATOMS: atom_id res chain seq x y z
N MET A 1 -4.79 23.46 -5.65
CA MET A 1 -5.68 22.98 -6.72
C MET A 1 -4.87 22.05 -7.61
N CYS A 2 -4.84 20.76 -7.30
CA CYS A 2 -4.13 19.76 -8.12
C CYS A 2 -4.92 19.52 -9.40
N ARG A 3 -4.36 19.90 -10.54
CA ARG A 3 -4.88 19.47 -11.85
C ARG A 3 -4.53 17.99 -12.02
N CYS A 4 -5.51 17.13 -11.85
CA CYS A 4 -5.43 15.78 -12.40
C CYS A 4 -5.47 15.96 -13.92
N ASN A 5 -4.34 15.77 -14.59
CA ASN A 5 -4.33 15.64 -16.04
C ASN A 5 -5.25 14.48 -16.41
N ASN A 6 -6.08 14.69 -17.43
CA ASN A 6 -6.94 13.70 -18.05
C ASN A 6 -6.13 12.45 -18.38
N ILE A 7 -6.13 11.50 -17.46
CA ILE A 7 -5.69 10.14 -17.74
C ILE A 7 -6.87 9.53 -18.50
N SER A 8 -6.66 9.20 -19.75
CA SER A 8 -7.59 8.41 -20.55
C SER A 8 -8.09 7.24 -19.67
N THR A 9 -9.41 7.18 -19.46
CA THR A 9 -10.04 6.15 -18.62
C THR A 9 -10.09 4.78 -19.29
N ALA A 10 -9.56 4.64 -20.49
CA ALA A 10 -9.51 3.39 -21.24
C ALA A 10 -8.15 2.73 -21.09
N PHE A 11 -8.08 1.70 -20.22
CA PHE A 11 -6.94 0.81 -20.16
C PHE A 11 -6.82 0.00 -21.44
N THR A 12 -5.61 -0.16 -21.96
CA THR A 12 -5.31 -1.12 -23.02
C THR A 12 -5.53 -2.56 -22.51
N ASP A 13 -5.68 -3.52 -23.44
CA ASP A 13 -5.88 -4.91 -23.05
C ASP A 13 -4.67 -5.50 -22.30
N ASP A 14 -3.46 -5.02 -22.59
CA ASP A 14 -2.25 -5.39 -21.86
C ASP A 14 -2.24 -4.82 -20.44
N GLU A 15 -2.67 -3.58 -20.25
CA GLU A 15 -2.82 -2.97 -18.94
C GLU A 15 -3.92 -3.66 -18.13
N ARG A 16 -5.06 -4.02 -18.74
CA ARG A 16 -6.13 -4.78 -18.09
C ARG A 16 -5.65 -6.14 -17.60
N ARG A 17 -4.83 -6.83 -18.39
CA ARG A 17 -4.20 -8.11 -17.96
C ARG A 17 -3.21 -7.89 -16.83
N LYS A 18 -2.36 -6.87 -16.93
CA LYS A 18 -1.34 -6.55 -15.93
C LYS A 18 -1.94 -6.09 -14.61
N PHE A 19 -3.07 -5.40 -14.64
CA PHE A 19 -3.77 -4.88 -13.47
C PHE A 19 -5.05 -5.66 -13.13
N ALA A 20 -5.12 -6.92 -13.55
CA ALA A 20 -6.23 -7.78 -13.18
C ALA A 20 -6.44 -7.79 -11.65
N PRO A 21 -7.69 -7.76 -11.17
CA PRO A 21 -7.99 -7.77 -9.75
C PRO A 21 -7.39 -9.01 -9.06
N VAL A 22 -6.66 -8.79 -8.00
CA VAL A 22 -6.05 -9.86 -7.20
C VAL A 22 -6.69 -9.88 -5.82
N LYS A 23 -7.06 -11.07 -5.35
CA LYS A 23 -7.56 -11.26 -3.99
C LYS A 23 -6.41 -11.22 -2.99
N GLN A 24 -6.60 -10.49 -1.89
CA GLN A 24 -5.61 -10.37 -0.83
C GLN A 24 -6.30 -10.46 0.53
N ARG A 25 -5.63 -11.03 1.52
CA ARG A 25 -6.15 -11.00 2.90
C ARG A 25 -6.03 -9.60 3.48
N LEU A 26 -7.11 -9.10 4.06
CA LEU A 26 -7.12 -7.81 4.76
C LEU A 26 -6.24 -7.86 6.02
N VAL A 27 -6.32 -8.94 6.76
CA VAL A 27 -5.45 -9.21 7.92
C VAL A 27 -4.43 -10.27 7.51
N ARG A 28 -3.17 -9.94 7.65
CA ARG A 28 -2.06 -10.85 7.37
C ARG A 28 -1.35 -11.23 8.66
N ARG A 29 -0.81 -12.44 8.68
CA ARG A 29 0.10 -12.89 9.73
C ARG A 29 1.52 -12.92 9.16
N HIS A 30 2.44 -12.25 9.82
CA HIS A 30 3.84 -12.28 9.39
C HIS A 30 4.43 -13.68 9.61
N PRO A 31 5.03 -14.32 8.58
CA PRO A 31 5.40 -15.74 8.63
C PRO A 31 6.48 -16.07 9.68
N VAL A 32 7.34 -15.11 9.99
CA VAL A 32 8.44 -15.32 10.96
C VAL A 32 8.03 -14.93 12.37
N THR A 33 7.37 -13.77 12.53
CA THR A 33 7.07 -13.22 13.87
C THR A 33 5.67 -13.59 14.38
N GLY A 34 4.79 -14.10 13.53
CA GLY A 34 3.40 -14.39 13.87
C GLY A 34 2.52 -13.14 14.10
N ARG A 35 3.08 -11.93 14.04
CA ARG A 35 2.35 -10.68 14.28
C ARG A 35 1.32 -10.45 13.19
N LYS A 36 0.15 -9.97 13.57
CA LYS A 36 -0.91 -9.57 12.64
C LYS A 36 -0.67 -8.13 12.16
N SER A 37 -0.94 -7.90 10.88
CA SER A 37 -0.91 -6.59 10.25
C SER A 37 -2.12 -6.39 9.35
N LEU A 38 -2.55 -5.14 9.17
CA LEU A 38 -3.56 -4.77 8.18
C LEU A 38 -2.90 -4.53 6.82
N PHE A 39 -3.48 -5.12 5.77
CA PHE A 39 -3.08 -4.85 4.41
C PHE A 39 -4.05 -3.86 3.78
N LEU A 40 -3.73 -2.59 3.86
CA LEU A 40 -4.52 -1.50 3.32
C LEU A 40 -3.83 -0.94 2.10
N ALA A 41 -4.43 -1.13 0.94
CA ALA A 41 -3.93 -0.56 -0.31
C ALA A 41 -4.88 0.54 -0.78
N SER A 42 -4.35 1.64 -1.31
CA SER A 42 -5.15 2.75 -1.85
C SER A 42 -6.08 2.32 -3.00
N HIS A 43 -5.69 1.26 -3.71
CA HIS A 43 -6.43 0.68 -4.83
C HIS A 43 -7.31 -0.52 -4.44
N ALA A 44 -7.45 -0.84 -3.15
CA ALA A 44 -8.38 -1.86 -2.70
C ALA A 44 -9.82 -1.45 -3.02
N GLY A 45 -10.49 -2.23 -3.86
CA GLY A 45 -11.83 -1.91 -4.37
C GLY A 45 -12.96 -2.39 -3.48
N ALA A 46 -12.92 -3.64 -3.05
CA ALA A 46 -14.03 -4.27 -2.32
C ALA A 46 -13.52 -5.23 -1.24
N ILE A 47 -14.35 -5.49 -0.26
CA ILE A 47 -14.16 -6.58 0.72
C ILE A 47 -15.16 -7.68 0.33
N LEU A 48 -14.64 -8.87 0.03
CA LEU A 48 -15.49 -9.99 -0.37
C LEU A 48 -16.40 -10.41 0.80
N GLY A 49 -17.68 -10.62 0.49
CA GLY A 49 -18.68 -10.98 1.47
C GLY A 49 -19.32 -9.79 2.20
N TRP A 50 -18.90 -8.56 1.91
CA TRP A 50 -19.50 -7.36 2.45
C TRP A 50 -20.35 -6.65 1.41
N PRO A 51 -21.53 -6.11 1.79
CA PRO A 51 -22.34 -5.30 0.90
C PRO A 51 -21.56 -4.07 0.40
N VAL A 52 -21.79 -3.68 -0.84
CA VAL A 52 -21.46 -2.34 -1.32
C VAL A 52 -22.63 -1.46 -0.89
N PRO A 53 -22.53 -0.51 0.00
CA PRO A 53 -21.48 0.47 0.18
C PRO A 53 -20.57 0.30 1.41
N ASP A 54 -20.76 -0.71 2.25
CA ASP A 54 -20.10 -0.80 3.55
C ASP A 54 -18.58 -0.95 3.45
N ALA A 55 -18.10 -1.70 2.49
CA ALA A 55 -16.66 -1.93 2.31
C ALA A 55 -15.86 -0.65 1.99
N PRO A 56 -16.31 0.26 1.09
CA PRO A 56 -15.67 1.55 0.87
C PRO A 56 -15.71 2.47 2.09
N ALA A 57 -16.78 2.44 2.89
CA ALA A 57 -16.93 3.25 4.09
C ALA A 57 -15.97 2.79 5.20
N PHE A 58 -15.77 1.49 5.35
CA PHE A 58 -14.91 0.91 6.39
C PHE A 58 -13.40 1.14 6.15
N ARG A 59 -12.99 1.31 4.89
CA ARG A 59 -11.57 1.54 4.55
C ARG A 59 -10.98 2.83 5.16
N PRO A 60 -11.65 3.98 5.15
CA PRO A 60 -11.20 5.18 5.87
C PRO A 60 -10.96 4.93 7.34
N ASP A 61 -11.88 4.27 8.04
CA ASP A 61 -11.78 3.98 9.47
C ASP A 61 -10.55 3.11 9.78
N LEU A 62 -10.31 2.07 8.98
CA LEU A 62 -9.12 1.24 9.10
C LEU A 62 -7.84 2.04 8.81
N THR A 63 -7.88 2.94 7.83
CA THR A 63 -6.73 3.78 7.49
C THR A 63 -6.45 4.77 8.61
N GLU A 64 -7.48 5.40 9.17
CA GLU A 64 -7.35 6.30 10.32
C GLU A 64 -6.76 5.56 11.53
N HIS A 65 -7.27 4.37 11.82
CA HIS A 65 -6.71 3.52 12.88
C HIS A 65 -5.22 3.21 12.62
N ALA A 66 -4.87 2.76 11.42
CA ALA A 66 -3.50 2.35 11.07
C ALA A 66 -2.51 3.53 10.99
N THR A 67 -2.99 4.75 10.82
CA THR A 67 -2.18 5.96 10.73
C THR A 67 -2.14 6.78 12.01
N GLN A 68 -2.66 6.27 13.12
CA GLN A 68 -2.51 6.91 14.44
C GLN A 68 -1.02 7.11 14.76
N ARG A 69 -0.70 8.21 15.43
CA ARG A 69 0.68 8.62 15.73
C ARG A 69 1.54 7.51 16.35
N ARG A 70 0.95 6.64 17.17
CA ARG A 70 1.62 5.51 17.81
C ARG A 70 2.11 4.43 16.83
N PHE A 71 1.56 4.39 15.61
CA PHE A 71 1.92 3.43 14.56
C PHE A 71 2.74 4.05 13.44
N VAL A 72 2.99 5.36 13.49
CA VAL A 72 3.66 6.09 12.40
C VAL A 72 5.10 6.38 12.78
N PHE A 73 6.01 5.91 11.95
CA PHE A 73 7.40 6.35 11.94
C PHE A 73 7.64 7.31 10.78
N ALA A 74 8.27 8.44 11.03
CA ALA A 74 8.62 9.41 10.00
C ALA A 74 10.14 9.50 9.89
N HIS A 75 10.67 9.09 8.76
CA HIS A 75 12.09 9.20 8.47
C HIS A 75 12.42 10.57 7.84
N VAL A 76 13.41 11.25 8.39
CA VAL A 76 13.96 12.48 7.82
C VAL A 76 15.19 12.07 7.02
N TRP A 77 15.10 12.16 5.70
CA TRP A 77 16.15 11.73 4.79
C TRP A 77 17.39 12.60 4.88
N ARG A 78 18.54 11.96 4.88
CA ARG A 78 19.85 12.57 4.70
C ARG A 78 20.52 11.94 3.48
N GLN A 79 21.50 12.62 2.93
CA GLN A 79 22.32 12.06 1.84
C GLN A 79 22.98 10.75 2.31
N TRP A 80 22.92 9.73 1.48
CA TRP A 80 23.45 8.38 1.70
C TRP A 80 22.65 7.52 2.69
N ASP A 81 21.50 7.96 3.13
CA ASP A 81 20.65 7.09 3.95
C ASP A 81 20.17 5.86 3.16
N LEU A 82 20.29 4.71 3.79
CA LEU A 82 19.68 3.45 3.37
C LEU A 82 18.54 3.10 4.32
N VAL A 83 17.34 3.00 3.78
CA VAL A 83 16.16 2.61 4.55
C VAL A 83 15.57 1.33 3.97
N MET A 84 15.35 0.35 4.83
CA MET A 84 14.73 -0.92 4.48
C MET A 84 13.48 -1.13 5.33
N TRP A 85 12.40 -1.58 4.69
CA TRP A 85 11.16 -1.94 5.40
C TRP A 85 10.56 -3.19 4.79
N ASP A 86 9.78 -3.90 5.61
CA ASP A 86 9.05 -5.07 5.17
C ASP A 86 7.63 -4.69 4.72
N ASN A 87 7.36 -4.79 3.43
CA ASN A 87 6.06 -4.49 2.83
C ASN A 87 4.92 -5.43 3.31
N ARG A 88 5.26 -6.53 3.98
CA ARG A 88 4.26 -7.45 4.53
C ARG A 88 3.58 -6.89 5.77
N VAL A 89 4.22 -5.97 6.47
CA VAL A 89 3.75 -5.40 7.74
C VAL A 89 3.74 -3.88 7.79
N ALA A 90 4.35 -3.21 6.83
CA ALA A 90 4.43 -1.77 6.79
C ALA A 90 3.78 -1.19 5.52
N MET A 91 3.08 -0.09 5.70
CA MET A 91 2.67 0.80 4.61
C MET A 91 3.59 2.02 4.58
N HIS A 92 3.77 2.59 3.43
CA HIS A 92 4.60 3.79 3.30
C HIS A 92 3.97 4.79 2.34
N ARG A 93 4.27 6.07 2.58
CA ARG A 93 3.95 7.13 1.64
C ARG A 93 5.03 8.22 1.68
N ALA A 94 5.28 8.86 0.54
CA ALA A 94 6.07 10.07 0.51
C ALA A 94 5.24 11.24 1.06
N ARG A 95 5.87 12.13 1.84
CA ARG A 95 5.32 13.44 2.17
C ARG A 95 5.60 14.43 1.04
N PRO A 96 4.83 15.51 0.93
CA PRO A 96 5.18 16.61 0.03
C PRO A 96 6.60 17.09 0.31
N PHE A 97 7.33 17.36 -0.75
CA PHE A 97 8.70 17.89 -0.70
C PHE A 97 8.83 19.06 -1.69
N ASN A 98 9.86 19.87 -1.51
CA ASN A 98 10.13 20.98 -2.41
C ASN A 98 10.66 20.47 -3.76
N ASN A 99 9.87 20.64 -4.82
CA ASN A 99 10.25 20.18 -6.16
C ASN A 99 11.43 20.95 -6.78
N ALA A 100 11.84 22.09 -6.19
CA ALA A 100 13.02 22.83 -6.62
C ALA A 100 14.34 22.20 -6.11
N GLU A 101 14.25 21.27 -5.15
CA GLU A 101 15.41 20.57 -4.62
C GLU A 101 15.72 19.28 -5.42
N VAL A 102 16.98 19.01 -5.62
CA VAL A 102 17.40 17.77 -6.28
C VAL A 102 17.14 16.59 -5.35
N ARG A 103 16.31 15.66 -5.81
CA ARG A 103 16.01 14.43 -5.10
C ARG A 103 16.28 13.22 -5.97
N GLY A 104 17.43 12.59 -5.77
CA GLY A 104 17.79 11.31 -6.38
C GLY A 104 17.52 10.17 -5.41
N MET A 105 16.61 9.27 -5.75
CA MET A 105 16.31 8.09 -4.93
C MET A 105 16.30 6.84 -5.78
N HIS A 106 16.94 5.80 -5.27
CA HIS A 106 16.93 4.48 -5.87
C HIS A 106 16.11 3.55 -4.99
N ARG A 107 15.26 2.72 -5.60
CA ARG A 107 14.48 1.72 -4.90
C ARG A 107 14.62 0.37 -5.58
N THR A 108 14.84 -0.64 -4.77
CA THR A 108 14.71 -2.04 -5.18
C THR A 108 13.68 -2.73 -4.31
N THR A 109 13.09 -3.80 -4.82
CA THR A 109 12.12 -4.60 -4.09
C THR A 109 12.45 -6.07 -4.29
N VAL A 110 12.55 -6.79 -3.19
CA VAL A 110 12.69 -8.24 -3.22
C VAL A 110 11.30 -8.85 -3.44
N ALA A 111 11.18 -9.71 -4.43
CA ALA A 111 9.93 -10.42 -4.71
C ALA A 111 9.62 -11.42 -3.59
N CYS A 112 8.34 -11.54 -3.25
CA CYS A 112 7.86 -12.58 -2.35
C CYS A 112 7.26 -13.72 -3.20
N GLU A 113 7.65 -14.94 -2.91
CA GLU A 113 7.22 -16.12 -3.66
C GLU A 113 5.84 -16.64 -3.26
N MET A 114 5.33 -16.24 -2.09
CA MET A 114 4.06 -16.77 -1.57
C MET A 114 2.90 -15.81 -1.74
N SER A 115 1.79 -16.32 -2.24
CA SER A 115 0.50 -15.63 -2.23
C SER A 115 0.05 -15.38 -0.78
N THR A 116 -0.54 -14.20 -0.53
CA THR A 116 -1.12 -13.92 0.80
C THR A 116 -2.35 -14.77 1.11
N MET A 117 -2.97 -15.35 0.10
CA MET A 117 -4.11 -16.27 0.28
C MET A 117 -3.68 -17.61 0.88
N ASP A 118 -2.44 -18.02 0.67
CA ASP A 118 -1.87 -19.27 1.15
C ASP A 118 -1.34 -19.17 2.58
N GLN A 119 -1.31 -17.96 3.16
CA GLN A 119 -0.92 -17.77 4.54
C GLN A 119 -1.99 -18.30 5.50
N ALA A 120 -1.59 -19.00 6.54
CA ALA A 120 -2.50 -19.41 7.62
C ALA A 120 -3.20 -18.18 8.24
N ALA A 121 -4.44 -18.35 8.63
CA ALA A 121 -5.23 -17.30 9.25
C ALA A 121 -4.73 -16.95 10.68
#